data_861d9e43c50f6b30f97510517508d0f1
#
_entry.id   861d9e43c50f6b30f97510517508d0f1
#
_cell.length_a   1.000
_cell.length_b   1.000
_cell.length_c   1.000
_cell.angle_alpha   90.00
_cell.angle_beta   90.00
_cell.angle_gamma   90.00
#
_symmetry.space_group_name_H-M   'P 1'
#
loop_
_entity.id
_entity.type
_entity.pdbx_description
1 polymer ?
#
loop_
_entity_poly.entity_id
_entity_poly.type
_entity_poly.pdbx_seq_one_letter_code
_entity_poly.pdbx_strand_id
1 'polypeptide(L)'
;MAEGKVLNKKKNSRWKRLKDNKELLGLTIPGTLWFIAFAYLPMFGILIAFKDWRIHGNFFESLIKSEWVGFKNFEFLFQSSDAWVITRNTVAYNIVFIFLGIALPVLLAILLKELLNKRLSKFYQSAMFLPYFLSWVIVSYCLFTFLSPEKGLVNTMLKSFGQDGISWYTEPKYWPFIIIFMSQWKGIGYGTVVYLASICGIDKSLYEAAMIDGASKWQQVKYITLPLLKPVMIIMFITSVGGMFRSDFGLFYQLPKNSGALYPVTNVIDTYVYRGLTNLGNIGMSSAAALYQSFVGLILILGTNAIVKKVDEENAFF
;
A
#
# COMPACT_ATOMS: atom_id res chain seq x y z
N MET A 1 26.78 22.95 58.37
CA MET A 1 27.68 22.86 57.18
C MET A 1 27.69 21.45 56.68
N ALA A 2 27.03 21.19 55.56
CA ALA A 2 27.07 19.92 54.87
C ALA A 2 27.16 20.25 53.39
N GLU A 3 28.38 20.14 52.86
CA GLU A 3 28.68 20.40 51.45
C GLU A 3 28.05 19.32 50.55
N GLY A 4 27.21 19.78 49.65
CA GLY A 4 26.65 18.94 48.60
C GLY A 4 27.70 18.54 47.60
N LYS A 5 28.08 17.27 47.56
CA LYS A 5 28.87 16.68 46.49
C LYS A 5 28.01 16.60 45.20
N VAL A 6 28.20 17.58 44.33
CA VAL A 6 27.70 17.51 42.91
C VAL A 6 28.42 16.35 42.23
N LEU A 7 27.70 15.26 42.04
CA LEU A 7 28.16 14.12 41.23
C LEU A 7 28.31 14.54 39.76
N ASN A 8 29.52 14.83 39.41
CA ASN A 8 29.95 15.12 38.00
C ASN A 8 29.78 13.84 37.15
N LYS A 9 28.60 13.65 36.51
CA LYS A 9 28.32 12.55 35.62
C LYS A 9 29.23 12.69 34.37
N LYS A 10 30.44 12.10 34.46
CA LYS A 10 31.37 12.00 33.33
C LYS A 10 30.60 11.52 32.12
N LYS A 11 30.52 12.36 31.08
CA LYS A 11 30.01 12.04 29.73
C LYS A 11 30.85 10.87 29.18
N ASN A 12 30.42 9.63 29.45
CA ASN A 12 31.10 8.45 28.90
C ASN A 12 31.15 8.63 27.37
N SER A 13 32.38 8.71 26.83
CA SER A 13 32.62 8.85 25.42
C SER A 13 31.77 7.82 24.64
N ARG A 14 31.09 8.24 23.57
CA ARG A 14 30.29 7.35 22.70
C ARG A 14 31.08 6.12 22.30
N TRP A 15 32.37 6.26 22.06
CA TRP A 15 33.29 5.17 21.73
C TRP A 15 33.45 4.12 22.84
N LYS A 16 33.42 4.54 24.11
CA LYS A 16 33.51 3.60 25.23
C LYS A 16 32.23 2.76 25.31
N ARG A 17 31.04 3.38 25.15
CA ARG A 17 29.76 2.66 25.09
C ARG A 17 29.68 1.67 23.93
N LEU A 18 30.25 2.01 22.76
CA LEU A 18 30.34 1.11 21.61
C LEU A 18 31.24 -0.11 21.91
N LYS A 19 32.40 0.11 22.57
CA LYS A 19 33.29 -0.98 22.97
C LYS A 19 32.66 -1.89 24.04
N ASP A 20 31.97 -1.31 24.99
CA ASP A 20 31.31 -2.05 26.10
C ASP A 20 30.13 -2.92 25.57
N ASN A 21 29.54 -2.54 24.45
CA ASN A 21 28.41 -3.25 23.80
C ASN A 21 28.79 -3.96 22.50
N LYS A 22 30.06 -4.39 22.34
CA LYS A 22 30.55 -5.01 21.10
C LYS A 22 29.77 -6.26 20.66
N GLU A 23 29.25 -7.03 21.62
CA GLU A 23 28.48 -8.24 21.33
C GLU A 23 27.10 -7.87 20.74
N LEU A 24 26.43 -6.85 21.30
CA LEU A 24 25.17 -6.32 20.75
C LEU A 24 25.39 -5.71 19.37
N LEU A 25 26.51 -5.00 19.16
CA LEU A 25 26.89 -4.49 17.83
C LEU A 25 27.13 -5.61 16.85
N GLY A 26 27.80 -6.69 17.29
CA GLY A 26 28.01 -7.89 16.45
C GLY A 26 26.71 -8.51 15.97
N LEU A 27 25.67 -8.56 16.81
CA LEU A 27 24.34 -9.06 16.41
C LEU A 27 23.62 -8.15 15.41
N THR A 28 23.89 -6.83 15.39
CA THR A 28 23.24 -5.90 14.45
C THR A 28 23.96 -5.83 13.09
N ILE A 29 25.25 -6.25 13.00
CA ILE A 29 26.05 -6.16 11.77
C ILE A 29 25.38 -6.85 10.57
N PRO A 30 24.90 -8.13 10.64
CA PRO A 30 24.30 -8.78 9.48
C PRO A 30 23.09 -8.01 8.93
N GLY A 31 22.19 -7.55 9.81
CA GLY A 31 21.04 -6.73 9.42
C GLY A 31 21.45 -5.39 8.83
N THR A 32 22.43 -4.71 9.44
CA THR A 32 22.94 -3.43 8.94
C THR A 32 23.58 -3.56 7.56
N LEU A 33 24.40 -4.59 7.35
CA LEU A 33 25.01 -4.86 6.04
C LEU A 33 23.98 -5.16 4.98
N TRP A 34 22.95 -5.92 5.34
CA TRP A 34 21.81 -6.20 4.45
C TRP A 34 21.09 -4.91 4.05
N PHE A 35 20.77 -4.03 5.00
CA PHE A 35 20.15 -2.74 4.72
C PHE A 35 21.05 -1.84 3.83
N ILE A 36 22.35 -1.79 4.11
CA ILE A 36 23.30 -1.02 3.27
C ILE A 36 23.28 -1.57 1.85
N ALA A 37 23.38 -2.88 1.67
CA ALA A 37 23.47 -3.50 0.35
C ALA A 37 22.17 -3.39 -0.46
N PHE A 38 20.99 -3.57 0.19
CA PHE A 38 19.72 -3.71 -0.53
C PHE A 38 18.79 -2.51 -0.40
N ALA A 39 19.01 -1.60 0.55
CA ALA A 39 18.22 -0.37 0.69
C ALA A 39 19.01 0.88 0.31
N TYR A 40 20.22 1.06 0.86
CA TYR A 40 20.99 2.29 0.64
C TYR A 40 21.76 2.30 -0.69
N LEU A 41 22.41 1.20 -1.05
CA LEU A 41 23.19 1.13 -2.29
C LEU A 41 22.34 1.36 -3.55
N PRO A 42 21.10 0.83 -3.68
CA PRO A 42 20.22 1.14 -4.80
C PRO A 42 19.80 2.62 -4.89
N MET A 43 19.90 3.40 -3.81
CA MET A 43 19.60 4.84 -3.84
C MET A 43 20.50 5.61 -4.80
N PHE A 44 21.72 5.14 -5.10
CA PHE A 44 22.55 5.71 -6.16
C PHE A 44 21.88 5.66 -7.53
N GLY A 45 20.93 4.73 -7.74
CA GLY A 45 20.09 4.66 -8.93
C GLY A 45 19.20 5.90 -9.15
N ILE A 46 19.01 6.76 -8.14
CA ILE A 46 18.30 8.04 -8.28
C ILE A 46 18.96 8.91 -9.34
N LEU A 47 20.29 8.87 -9.46
CA LEU A 47 21.04 9.64 -10.46
C LEU A 47 20.68 9.27 -11.89
N ILE A 48 20.21 8.05 -12.14
CA ILE A 48 19.77 7.58 -13.45
C ILE A 48 18.56 8.40 -13.95
N ALA A 49 17.71 8.86 -13.03
CA ALA A 49 16.55 9.70 -13.37
C ALA A 49 16.93 11.00 -14.11
N PHE A 50 18.17 11.46 -13.95
CA PHE A 50 18.67 12.72 -14.53
C PHE A 50 19.67 12.50 -15.67
N LYS A 51 19.88 11.25 -16.10
CA LYS A 51 20.86 10.87 -17.11
C LYS A 51 20.22 10.18 -18.32
N ASP A 52 20.83 10.37 -19.51
CA ASP A 52 20.58 9.51 -20.67
C ASP A 52 21.34 8.20 -20.45
N TRP A 53 20.67 7.27 -19.77
CA TRP A 53 21.32 6.05 -19.33
C TRP A 53 21.72 5.15 -20.49
N ARG A 54 23.04 4.92 -20.59
CA ARG A 54 23.64 3.99 -21.55
C ARG A 54 24.52 2.99 -20.85
N ILE A 55 24.47 1.75 -21.26
CA ILE A 55 25.29 0.69 -20.66
C ILE A 55 26.72 0.80 -21.19
N HIS A 56 27.67 1.07 -20.30
CA HIS A 56 29.09 1.17 -20.56
C HIS A 56 29.90 0.21 -19.67
N GLY A 57 29.64 -1.11 -19.78
CA GLY A 57 30.28 -2.11 -18.91
C GLY A 57 29.52 -2.30 -17.59
N ASN A 58 30.13 -1.98 -16.45
CA ASN A 58 29.48 -2.16 -15.16
C ASN A 58 28.57 -0.96 -14.77
N PHE A 59 27.81 -1.12 -13.69
CA PHE A 59 26.87 -0.10 -13.20
C PHE A 59 27.52 1.26 -12.95
N PHE A 60 28.68 1.28 -12.27
CA PHE A 60 29.37 2.53 -11.92
C PHE A 60 29.96 3.22 -13.12
N GLU A 61 30.54 2.47 -14.08
CA GLU A 61 31.01 3.04 -15.34
C GLU A 61 29.86 3.64 -16.15
N SER A 62 28.75 2.95 -16.25
CA SER A 62 27.53 3.45 -16.92
C SER A 62 27.02 4.70 -16.23
N LEU A 63 27.03 4.74 -14.89
CA LEU A 63 26.59 5.90 -14.12
C LEU A 63 27.49 7.13 -14.36
N ILE A 64 28.79 6.94 -14.48
CA ILE A 64 29.75 8.06 -14.70
C ILE A 64 29.70 8.52 -16.15
N LYS A 65 29.69 7.58 -17.12
CA LYS A 65 29.85 7.89 -18.56
C LYS A 65 28.52 8.37 -19.22
N SER A 66 27.35 8.06 -18.65
CA SER A 66 26.10 8.54 -19.19
C SER A 66 25.94 10.05 -19.05
N GLU A 67 25.42 10.70 -20.09
CA GLU A 67 25.27 12.15 -20.16
C GLU A 67 24.16 12.64 -19.20
N TRP A 68 24.34 13.84 -18.66
CA TRP A 68 23.32 14.51 -17.87
C TRP A 68 22.29 15.14 -18.79
N VAL A 69 21.00 14.79 -18.61
CA VAL A 69 19.89 15.34 -19.37
C VAL A 69 18.90 16.14 -18.51
N GLY A 70 19.24 16.37 -17.24
CA GLY A 70 18.41 17.11 -16.30
C GLY A 70 17.03 16.44 -16.11
N PHE A 71 15.95 17.18 -16.28
CA PHE A 71 14.58 16.72 -16.07
C PHE A 71 13.93 16.07 -17.30
N LYS A 72 14.64 15.84 -18.38
CA LYS A 72 14.10 15.26 -19.62
C LYS A 72 13.37 13.94 -19.40
N ASN A 73 13.89 13.08 -18.53
CA ASN A 73 13.25 11.81 -18.22
C ASN A 73 11.92 11.93 -17.48
N PHE A 74 11.56 13.12 -17.00
CA PHE A 74 10.28 13.40 -16.34
C PHE A 74 9.21 13.96 -17.29
N GLU A 75 9.56 14.29 -18.53
CA GLU A 75 8.66 14.91 -19.51
C GLU A 75 7.41 14.07 -19.76
N PHE A 76 7.51 12.74 -19.65
CA PHE A 76 6.36 11.84 -19.84
C PHE A 76 5.21 12.10 -18.87
N LEU A 77 5.50 12.61 -17.68
CA LEU A 77 4.50 12.94 -16.66
C LEU A 77 3.67 14.18 -17.01
N PHE A 78 4.18 15.04 -17.90
CA PHE A 78 3.58 16.34 -18.19
C PHE A 78 3.24 16.54 -19.66
N GLN A 79 3.97 15.91 -20.58
CA GLN A 79 3.87 16.14 -22.02
C GLN A 79 3.28 14.98 -22.80
N SER A 80 3.22 13.76 -22.22
CA SER A 80 2.63 12.63 -22.94
C SER A 80 1.10 12.73 -22.97
N SER A 81 0.48 12.25 -24.04
CA SER A 81 -0.98 12.13 -24.16
C SER A 81 -1.57 11.27 -23.03
N ASP A 82 -0.79 10.33 -22.50
CA ASP A 82 -1.20 9.43 -21.43
C ASP A 82 -1.03 10.01 -20.02
N ALA A 83 -0.29 11.12 -19.87
CA ALA A 83 0.03 11.69 -18.55
C ALA A 83 -1.22 11.94 -17.69
N TRP A 84 -2.26 12.50 -18.28
CA TRP A 84 -3.53 12.73 -17.58
C TRP A 84 -4.21 11.44 -17.19
N VAL A 85 -4.26 10.45 -18.11
CA VAL A 85 -4.92 9.16 -17.87
C VAL A 85 -4.25 8.40 -16.74
N ILE A 86 -2.91 8.26 -16.79
CA ILE A 86 -2.15 7.52 -15.78
C ILE A 86 -2.23 8.17 -14.40
N THR A 87 -2.15 9.51 -14.34
CA THR A 87 -2.23 10.25 -13.09
C THR A 87 -3.63 10.18 -12.51
N ARG A 88 -4.66 10.48 -13.30
CA ARG A 88 -6.07 10.38 -12.90
C ARG A 88 -6.41 8.99 -12.37
N ASN A 89 -6.06 7.96 -13.12
CA ASN A 89 -6.37 6.57 -12.72
C ASN A 89 -5.63 6.20 -11.44
N THR A 90 -4.33 6.52 -11.33
CA THR A 90 -3.54 6.24 -10.13
C THR A 90 -4.17 6.88 -8.90
N VAL A 91 -4.49 8.18 -8.97
CA VAL A 91 -5.06 8.92 -7.84
C VAL A 91 -6.48 8.46 -7.53
N ALA A 92 -7.35 8.35 -8.54
CA ALA A 92 -8.75 8.01 -8.35
C ALA A 92 -8.93 6.62 -7.71
N TYR A 93 -8.22 5.60 -8.23
CA TYR A 93 -8.30 4.27 -7.62
C TYR A 93 -7.74 4.25 -6.20
N ASN A 94 -6.62 4.91 -5.93
CA ASN A 94 -6.04 4.91 -4.60
C ASN A 94 -6.91 5.65 -3.59
N ILE A 95 -7.61 6.73 -3.96
CA ILE A 95 -8.61 7.36 -3.09
C ILE A 95 -9.69 6.35 -2.69
N VAL A 96 -10.25 5.63 -3.67
CA VAL A 96 -11.29 4.62 -3.41
C VAL A 96 -10.73 3.47 -2.57
N PHE A 97 -9.53 2.99 -2.87
CA PHE A 97 -8.89 1.91 -2.12
C PHE A 97 -8.60 2.30 -0.67
N ILE A 98 -8.13 3.53 -0.41
CA ILE A 98 -7.88 4.03 0.94
C ILE A 98 -9.20 4.08 1.73
N PHE A 99 -10.24 4.66 1.15
CA PHE A 99 -11.53 4.77 1.81
C PHE A 99 -12.14 3.38 2.12
N LEU A 100 -12.26 2.52 1.11
CA LEU A 100 -12.83 1.18 1.27
C LEU A 100 -11.93 0.27 2.10
N GLY A 101 -10.60 0.39 1.97
CA GLY A 101 -9.60 -0.39 2.70
C GLY A 101 -9.53 -0.06 4.20
N ILE A 102 -10.17 1.02 4.66
CA ILE A 102 -10.38 1.32 6.07
C ILE A 102 -11.81 0.98 6.47
N ALA A 103 -12.80 1.49 5.75
CA ALA A 103 -14.21 1.37 6.13
C ALA A 103 -14.69 -0.08 6.18
N LEU A 104 -14.41 -0.88 5.14
CA LEU A 104 -14.88 -2.27 5.08
C LEU A 104 -14.19 -3.18 6.10
N PRO A 105 -12.86 -3.17 6.27
CA PRO A 105 -12.20 -3.97 7.30
C PRO A 105 -12.62 -3.60 8.73
N VAL A 106 -12.82 -2.31 9.04
CA VAL A 106 -13.31 -1.88 10.35
C VAL A 106 -14.71 -2.43 10.60
N LEU A 107 -15.61 -2.29 9.61
CA LEU A 107 -16.97 -2.83 9.70
C LEU A 107 -16.95 -4.35 9.95
N LEU A 108 -16.17 -5.10 9.16
CA LEU A 108 -16.08 -6.55 9.30
C LEU A 108 -15.44 -6.97 10.63
N ALA A 109 -14.44 -6.26 11.12
CA ALA A 109 -13.82 -6.52 12.41
C ALA A 109 -14.83 -6.36 13.56
N ILE A 110 -15.66 -5.31 13.52
CA ILE A 110 -16.74 -5.09 14.49
C ILE A 110 -17.75 -6.22 14.41
N LEU A 111 -18.21 -6.59 13.21
CA LEU A 111 -19.17 -7.69 13.03
C LEU A 111 -18.61 -9.03 13.52
N LEU A 112 -17.34 -9.33 13.24
CA LEU A 112 -16.69 -10.56 13.72
C LEU A 112 -16.54 -10.61 15.24
N LYS A 113 -16.33 -9.47 15.90
CA LYS A 113 -16.26 -9.38 17.35
C LYS A 113 -17.62 -9.72 17.99
N GLU A 114 -18.71 -9.27 17.40
CA GLU A 114 -20.06 -9.51 17.92
C GLU A 114 -20.57 -10.94 17.69
N LEU A 115 -19.88 -11.76 16.90
CA LEU A 115 -20.23 -13.15 16.70
C LEU A 115 -20.05 -13.96 17.98
N LEU A 116 -21.17 -14.51 18.51
CA LEU A 116 -21.18 -15.35 19.71
C LEU A 116 -20.40 -16.65 19.51
N ASN A 117 -20.47 -17.24 18.33
CA ASN A 117 -19.80 -18.49 18.02
C ASN A 117 -18.35 -18.25 17.59
N LYS A 118 -17.41 -18.50 18.49
CA LYS A 118 -15.95 -18.34 18.24
C LYS A 118 -15.41 -19.20 17.09
N ARG A 119 -16.00 -20.40 16.84
CA ARG A 119 -15.58 -21.27 15.73
C ARG A 119 -15.99 -20.65 14.39
N LEU A 120 -17.19 -20.11 14.31
CA LEU A 120 -17.70 -19.43 13.12
C LEU A 120 -16.88 -18.14 12.83
N SER A 121 -16.58 -17.36 13.86
CA SER A 121 -15.71 -16.18 13.74
C SER A 121 -14.34 -16.54 13.17
N LYS A 122 -13.68 -17.60 13.68
CA LYS A 122 -12.40 -18.08 13.15
C LYS A 122 -12.52 -18.56 11.70
N PHE A 123 -13.61 -19.26 11.36
CA PHE A 123 -13.84 -19.71 9.98
C PHE A 123 -13.95 -18.54 9.02
N TYR A 124 -14.75 -17.51 9.34
CA TYR A 124 -14.86 -16.31 8.50
C TYR A 124 -13.54 -15.54 8.39
N GLN A 125 -12.79 -15.40 9.48
CA GLN A 125 -11.46 -14.80 9.46
C GLN A 125 -10.54 -15.55 8.47
N SER A 126 -10.47 -16.86 8.56
CA SER A 126 -9.62 -17.68 7.68
C SER A 126 -10.08 -17.60 6.22
N ALA A 127 -11.39 -17.68 5.97
CA ALA A 127 -11.94 -17.60 4.62
C ALA A 127 -11.69 -16.24 3.95
N MET A 128 -11.84 -15.14 4.70
CA MET A 128 -11.57 -13.79 4.19
C MET A 128 -10.07 -13.51 4.01
N PHE A 129 -9.21 -14.18 4.79
CA PHE A 129 -7.77 -13.99 4.73
C PHE A 129 -7.12 -14.83 3.62
N LEU A 130 -7.75 -15.91 3.19
CA LEU A 130 -7.22 -16.83 2.17
C LEU A 130 -6.85 -16.13 0.84
N PRO A 131 -7.67 -15.24 0.26
CA PRO A 131 -7.35 -14.55 -0.99
C PRO A 131 -6.05 -13.73 -0.95
N TYR A 132 -5.67 -13.24 0.22
CA TYR A 132 -4.45 -12.44 0.41
C TYR A 132 -3.19 -13.21 -0.02
N PHE A 133 -3.13 -14.52 0.18
CA PHE A 133 -1.98 -15.36 -0.17
C PHE A 133 -1.90 -15.73 -1.65
N LEU A 134 -2.97 -15.53 -2.42
CA LEU A 134 -2.96 -15.86 -3.84
C LEU A 134 -2.14 -14.82 -4.63
N SER A 135 -1.31 -15.29 -5.56
CA SER A 135 -0.64 -14.37 -6.48
C SER A 135 -1.63 -13.75 -7.46
N TRP A 136 -1.37 -12.52 -7.90
CA TRP A 136 -2.21 -11.89 -8.93
C TRP A 136 -2.23 -12.66 -10.25
N VAL A 137 -1.20 -13.42 -10.56
CA VAL A 137 -1.18 -14.28 -11.74
C VAL A 137 -2.28 -15.34 -11.64
N ILE A 138 -2.34 -16.07 -10.52
CA ILE A 138 -3.39 -17.10 -10.29
C ILE A 138 -4.78 -16.45 -10.33
N VAL A 139 -4.95 -15.34 -9.61
CA VAL A 139 -6.22 -14.59 -9.56
C VAL A 139 -6.66 -14.13 -10.95
N SER A 140 -5.72 -13.67 -11.78
CA SER A 140 -5.98 -13.27 -13.17
C SER A 140 -6.48 -14.43 -14.02
N TYR A 141 -5.89 -15.61 -13.89
CA TYR A 141 -6.37 -16.80 -14.64
C TYR A 141 -7.75 -17.27 -14.15
N CYS A 142 -7.96 -17.26 -12.84
CA CYS A 142 -9.30 -17.54 -12.29
C CYS A 142 -10.34 -16.56 -12.82
N LEU A 143 -10.07 -15.25 -12.75
CA LEU A 143 -10.98 -14.24 -13.25
C LEU A 143 -11.24 -14.41 -14.75
N PHE A 144 -10.21 -14.72 -15.54
CA PHE A 144 -10.36 -14.96 -16.97
C PHE A 144 -11.30 -16.15 -17.25
N THR A 145 -11.23 -17.21 -16.45
CA THR A 145 -12.14 -18.37 -16.60
C THR A 145 -13.59 -17.95 -16.35
N PHE A 146 -13.85 -17.02 -15.43
CA PHE A 146 -15.21 -16.49 -15.21
C PHE A 146 -15.67 -15.53 -16.30
N LEU A 147 -14.78 -14.67 -16.81
CA LEU A 147 -15.09 -13.58 -17.72
C LEU A 147 -14.72 -13.87 -19.20
N SER A 148 -14.30 -15.09 -19.53
CA SER A 148 -13.99 -15.45 -20.93
C SER A 148 -15.18 -15.15 -21.85
N PRO A 149 -14.98 -14.51 -23.03
CA PRO A 149 -16.07 -14.14 -23.94
C PRO A 149 -16.89 -15.33 -24.42
N GLU A 150 -16.22 -16.45 -24.72
CA GLU A 150 -16.87 -17.61 -25.33
C GLU A 150 -17.45 -18.58 -24.29
N LYS A 151 -16.65 -18.96 -23.29
CA LYS A 151 -16.96 -20.05 -22.34
C LYS A 151 -16.99 -19.57 -20.89
N GLY A 152 -16.93 -18.28 -20.63
CA GLY A 152 -16.93 -17.74 -19.27
C GLY A 152 -18.26 -17.99 -18.57
N LEU A 153 -18.20 -18.35 -17.27
CA LEU A 153 -19.37 -18.63 -16.46
C LEU A 153 -20.37 -17.45 -16.47
N VAL A 154 -19.86 -16.22 -16.37
CA VAL A 154 -20.72 -15.01 -16.36
C VAL A 154 -21.46 -14.85 -17.67
N ASN A 155 -20.79 -15.02 -18.82
CA ASN A 155 -21.44 -14.95 -20.13
C ASN A 155 -22.41 -16.12 -20.37
N THR A 156 -22.12 -17.30 -19.85
CA THR A 156 -23.05 -18.43 -19.90
C THR A 156 -24.31 -18.12 -19.11
N MET A 157 -24.19 -17.52 -17.93
CA MET A 157 -25.35 -17.07 -17.15
C MET A 157 -26.14 -15.97 -17.87
N LEU A 158 -25.47 -14.94 -18.41
CA LEU A 158 -26.14 -13.87 -19.17
C LEU A 158 -26.96 -14.43 -20.34
N LYS A 159 -26.38 -15.36 -21.11
CA LYS A 159 -27.08 -16.03 -22.20
C LYS A 159 -28.28 -16.85 -21.75
N SER A 160 -28.21 -17.51 -20.57
CA SER A 160 -29.37 -18.25 -20.02
C SER A 160 -30.52 -17.33 -19.59
N PHE A 161 -30.23 -16.04 -19.32
CA PHE A 161 -31.24 -15.00 -19.08
C PHE A 161 -31.65 -14.24 -20.36
N GLY A 162 -31.25 -14.72 -21.54
CA GLY A 162 -31.60 -14.11 -22.85
C GLY A 162 -30.84 -12.82 -23.17
N GLN A 163 -29.70 -12.57 -22.49
CA GLN A 163 -28.85 -11.42 -22.76
C GLN A 163 -27.64 -11.83 -23.63
N ASP A 164 -27.11 -10.88 -24.40
CA ASP A 164 -25.90 -11.09 -25.18
C ASP A 164 -24.66 -11.20 -24.27
N GLY A 165 -23.69 -11.99 -24.70
CA GLY A 165 -22.42 -12.10 -24.01
C GLY A 165 -21.59 -10.81 -24.13
N ILE A 166 -20.87 -10.48 -23.06
CA ILE A 166 -20.02 -9.29 -22.98
C ILE A 166 -18.56 -9.67 -23.27
N SER A 167 -17.90 -8.87 -24.12
CA SER A 167 -16.46 -8.98 -24.37
C SER A 167 -15.67 -8.24 -23.29
N TRP A 168 -15.66 -8.79 -22.07
CA TRP A 168 -15.14 -8.14 -20.85
C TRP A 168 -13.75 -7.50 -21.00
N TYR A 169 -12.84 -8.15 -21.75
CA TYR A 169 -11.46 -7.69 -21.91
C TYR A 169 -11.26 -6.62 -23.00
N THR A 170 -12.34 -6.20 -23.64
CA THR A 170 -12.35 -5.09 -24.62
C THR A 170 -13.31 -3.97 -24.23
N GLU A 171 -14.09 -4.15 -23.13
CA GLU A 171 -15.09 -3.20 -22.66
C GLU A 171 -14.60 -2.46 -21.40
N PRO A 172 -14.04 -1.24 -21.49
CA PRO A 172 -13.50 -0.50 -20.35
C PRO A 172 -14.52 -0.17 -19.26
N LYS A 173 -15.79 -0.06 -19.64
CA LYS A 173 -16.89 0.38 -18.75
C LYS A 173 -17.00 -0.40 -17.44
N TYR A 174 -16.72 -1.70 -17.49
CA TYR A 174 -16.90 -2.57 -16.31
C TYR A 174 -15.64 -2.68 -15.43
N TRP A 175 -14.49 -2.35 -15.98
CA TRP A 175 -13.20 -2.60 -15.33
C TRP A 175 -12.96 -1.80 -14.05
N PRO A 176 -13.40 -0.54 -13.90
CA PRO A 176 -13.27 0.15 -12.62
C PRO A 176 -13.90 -0.63 -11.45
N PHE A 177 -15.09 -1.17 -11.67
CA PHE A 177 -15.77 -1.98 -10.64
C PHE A 177 -15.05 -3.30 -10.36
N ILE A 178 -14.60 -3.99 -11.42
CA ILE A 178 -13.84 -5.25 -11.31
C ILE A 178 -12.55 -5.02 -10.53
N ILE A 179 -11.79 -3.98 -10.85
CA ILE A 179 -10.54 -3.63 -10.17
C ILE A 179 -10.79 -3.32 -8.69
N ILE A 180 -11.78 -2.48 -8.39
CA ILE A 180 -12.12 -2.13 -7.01
C ILE A 180 -12.56 -3.37 -6.23
N PHE A 181 -13.45 -4.18 -6.79
CA PHE A 181 -13.91 -5.41 -6.15
C PHE A 181 -12.76 -6.38 -5.88
N MET A 182 -11.91 -6.65 -6.88
CA MET A 182 -10.80 -7.60 -6.75
C MET A 182 -9.73 -7.13 -5.77
N SER A 183 -9.46 -5.82 -5.74
CA SER A 183 -8.59 -5.22 -4.74
C SER A 183 -9.11 -5.45 -3.31
N GLN A 184 -10.40 -5.15 -3.09
CA GLN A 184 -11.03 -5.35 -1.77
C GLN A 184 -11.12 -6.84 -1.43
N TRP A 185 -11.59 -7.69 -2.33
CA TRP A 185 -11.68 -9.13 -2.12
C TRP A 185 -10.34 -9.75 -1.67
N LYS A 186 -9.23 -9.30 -2.26
CA LYS A 186 -7.90 -9.79 -1.91
C LYS A 186 -7.38 -9.18 -0.59
N GLY A 187 -7.61 -7.91 -0.34
CA GLY A 187 -7.01 -7.16 0.77
C GLY A 187 -7.83 -7.13 2.06
N ILE A 188 -9.15 -7.28 1.98
CA ILE A 188 -10.08 -7.03 3.08
C ILE A 188 -9.82 -7.91 4.32
N GLY A 189 -9.42 -9.16 4.10
CA GLY A 189 -9.14 -10.10 5.19
C GLY A 189 -7.96 -9.67 6.05
N TYR A 190 -6.87 -9.21 5.42
CA TYR A 190 -5.71 -8.69 6.14
C TYR A 190 -6.08 -7.47 7.01
N GLY A 191 -6.74 -6.47 6.42
CA GLY A 191 -7.18 -5.29 7.16
C GLY A 191 -8.13 -5.65 8.32
N THR A 192 -9.07 -6.57 8.09
CA THR A 192 -10.02 -7.02 9.11
C THR A 192 -9.32 -7.65 10.31
N VAL A 193 -8.29 -8.48 10.09
CA VAL A 193 -7.53 -9.11 11.18
C VAL A 193 -6.77 -8.06 11.99
N VAL A 194 -6.17 -7.05 11.34
CA VAL A 194 -5.46 -5.97 12.04
C VAL A 194 -6.41 -5.20 12.97
N TYR A 195 -7.57 -4.77 12.46
CA TYR A 195 -8.55 -4.05 13.30
C TYR A 195 -9.18 -4.95 14.35
N LEU A 196 -9.45 -6.21 14.06
CA LEU A 196 -9.99 -7.15 15.02
C LEU A 196 -9.00 -7.39 16.19
N ALA A 197 -7.71 -7.50 15.90
CA ALA A 197 -6.69 -7.61 16.93
C ALA A 197 -6.67 -6.38 17.86
N SER A 198 -6.79 -5.17 17.27
CA SER A 198 -6.90 -3.93 18.04
C SER A 198 -8.16 -3.89 18.91
N ILE A 199 -9.31 -4.32 18.37
CA ILE A 199 -10.56 -4.40 19.15
C ILE A 199 -10.44 -5.41 20.28
N CYS A 200 -9.79 -6.55 20.08
CA CYS A 200 -9.59 -7.55 21.12
C CYS A 200 -8.65 -7.08 22.24
N GLY A 201 -7.82 -6.07 21.98
CA GLY A 201 -6.95 -5.42 22.98
C GLY A 201 -7.66 -4.39 23.86
N ILE A 202 -8.89 -3.99 23.53
CA ILE A 202 -9.67 -3.05 24.35
C ILE A 202 -10.09 -3.73 25.66
N ASP A 203 -9.95 -3.01 26.79
CA ASP A 203 -10.34 -3.50 28.11
C ASP A 203 -11.84 -3.83 28.12
N LYS A 204 -12.15 -5.06 28.54
CA LYS A 204 -13.53 -5.55 28.62
C LYS A 204 -14.35 -4.81 29.67
N SER A 205 -13.72 -4.29 30.72
CA SER A 205 -14.37 -3.53 31.78
C SER A 205 -15.15 -2.32 31.25
N LEU A 206 -14.66 -1.69 30.17
CA LEU A 206 -15.34 -0.57 29.51
C LEU A 206 -16.70 -1.00 28.91
N TYR A 207 -16.75 -2.19 28.33
CA TYR A 207 -18.00 -2.73 27.78
C TYR A 207 -18.96 -3.22 28.85
N GLU A 208 -18.42 -3.80 29.93
CA GLU A 208 -19.20 -4.25 31.09
C GLU A 208 -19.85 -3.07 31.81
N ALA A 209 -19.10 -1.98 32.07
CA ALA A 209 -19.64 -0.74 32.62
C ALA A 209 -20.75 -0.17 31.74
N ALA A 210 -20.51 -0.05 30.43
CA ALA A 210 -21.50 0.43 29.48
C ALA A 210 -22.78 -0.43 29.44
N MET A 211 -22.65 -1.76 29.62
CA MET A 211 -23.83 -2.64 29.71
C MET A 211 -24.63 -2.42 31.00
N ILE A 212 -23.97 -2.15 32.12
CA ILE A 212 -24.63 -1.81 33.39
C ILE A 212 -25.40 -0.49 33.24
N ASP A 213 -24.83 0.47 32.52
CA ASP A 213 -25.46 1.77 32.20
C ASP A 213 -26.57 1.66 31.13
N GLY A 214 -26.87 0.46 30.65
CA GLY A 214 -27.94 0.21 29.66
C GLY A 214 -27.58 0.58 28.22
N ALA A 215 -26.28 0.74 27.89
CA ALA A 215 -25.85 1.06 26.53
C ALA A 215 -26.10 -0.07 25.56
N SER A 216 -26.77 0.23 24.45
CA SER A 216 -26.97 -0.70 23.34
C SER A 216 -25.64 -1.06 22.64
N LYS A 217 -25.63 -2.15 21.89
CA LYS A 217 -24.46 -2.58 21.09
C LYS A 217 -23.94 -1.48 20.15
N TRP A 218 -24.86 -0.77 19.50
CA TRP A 218 -24.49 0.35 18.63
C TRP A 218 -23.84 1.50 19.41
N GLN A 219 -24.32 1.80 20.59
CA GLN A 219 -23.72 2.80 21.46
C GLN A 219 -22.30 2.38 21.90
N GLN A 220 -22.11 1.11 22.27
CA GLN A 220 -20.78 0.56 22.60
C GLN A 220 -19.83 0.67 21.40
N VAL A 221 -20.28 0.36 20.19
CA VAL A 221 -19.48 0.53 18.97
C VAL A 221 -19.13 1.99 18.75
N LYS A 222 -20.10 2.90 18.82
CA LYS A 222 -19.92 4.31 18.51
C LYS A 222 -19.06 5.05 19.53
N TYR A 223 -19.23 4.76 20.83
CA TYR A 223 -18.62 5.54 21.89
C TYR A 223 -17.43 4.87 22.57
N ILE A 224 -17.22 3.55 22.37
CA ILE A 224 -16.07 2.82 22.92
C ILE A 224 -15.19 2.31 21.78
N THR A 225 -15.72 1.44 20.91
CA THR A 225 -14.91 0.73 19.92
C THR A 225 -14.30 1.67 18.89
N LEU A 226 -15.09 2.51 18.22
CA LEU A 226 -14.60 3.40 17.16
C LEU A 226 -13.61 4.46 17.67
N PRO A 227 -13.84 5.13 18.81
CA PRO A 227 -12.85 6.07 19.35
C PRO A 227 -11.51 5.40 19.69
N LEU A 228 -11.53 4.21 20.29
CA LEU A 228 -10.33 3.46 20.66
C LEU A 228 -9.62 2.81 19.45
N LEU A 229 -10.29 2.64 18.31
CA LEU A 229 -9.68 2.24 17.04
C LEU A 229 -9.07 3.42 16.26
N LYS A 230 -9.45 4.65 16.59
CA LYS A 230 -9.03 5.85 15.85
C LYS A 230 -7.51 5.94 15.65
N PRO A 231 -6.64 5.65 16.64
CA PRO A 231 -5.19 5.67 16.46
C PRO A 231 -4.72 4.75 15.33
N VAL A 232 -5.22 3.50 15.30
CA VAL A 232 -4.85 2.52 14.29
C VAL A 232 -5.39 2.91 12.91
N MET A 233 -6.62 3.45 12.85
CA MET A 233 -7.21 3.95 11.61
C MET A 233 -6.38 5.11 11.04
N ILE A 234 -5.90 6.01 11.88
CA ILE A 234 -5.05 7.15 11.46
C ILE A 234 -3.71 6.66 10.93
N ILE A 235 -3.04 5.73 11.63
CA ILE A 235 -1.77 5.15 11.18
C ILE A 235 -1.94 4.49 9.81
N MET A 236 -2.98 3.66 9.65
CA MET A 236 -3.29 3.01 8.38
C MET A 236 -3.60 4.02 7.27
N PHE A 237 -4.34 5.08 7.59
CA PHE A 237 -4.65 6.17 6.66
C PHE A 237 -3.39 6.91 6.18
N ILE A 238 -2.56 7.39 7.11
CA ILE A 238 -1.31 8.11 6.77
C ILE A 238 -0.40 7.24 5.92
N THR A 239 -0.22 5.97 6.30
CA THR A 239 0.61 5.02 5.55
C THR A 239 0.07 4.79 4.13
N SER A 240 -1.24 4.64 3.99
CA SER A 240 -1.89 4.44 2.69
C SER A 240 -1.79 5.69 1.80
N VAL A 241 -1.96 6.88 2.37
CA VAL A 241 -1.79 8.16 1.63
C VAL A 241 -0.35 8.32 1.13
N GLY A 242 0.64 7.89 1.92
CA GLY A 242 2.04 7.88 1.47
C GLY A 242 2.30 7.00 0.25
N GLY A 243 1.53 5.94 0.11
CA GLY A 243 1.57 5.05 -1.05
C GLY A 243 0.68 5.45 -2.24
N MET A 244 -0.04 6.59 -2.17
CA MET A 244 -1.10 6.97 -3.11
C MET A 244 -0.66 7.04 -4.57
N PHE A 245 0.60 7.38 -4.84
CA PHE A 245 1.14 7.44 -6.19
C PHE A 245 1.77 6.11 -6.67
N ARG A 246 1.69 5.07 -5.84
CA ARG A 246 2.06 3.69 -6.22
C ARG A 246 0.80 2.86 -6.39
N SER A 247 0.79 2.04 -7.44
CA SER A 247 -0.32 1.14 -7.71
C SER A 247 0.14 -0.31 -7.62
N ASP A 248 -0.77 -1.20 -7.25
CA ASP A 248 -0.48 -2.64 -7.27
C ASP A 248 -0.32 -3.11 -8.72
N PHE A 249 0.94 -3.32 -9.13
CA PHE A 249 1.27 -3.77 -10.47
C PHE A 249 0.52 -5.04 -10.87
N GLY A 250 0.39 -5.99 -9.96
CA GLY A 250 -0.33 -7.24 -10.24
C GLY A 250 -1.80 -7.01 -10.55
N LEU A 251 -2.46 -6.15 -9.82
CA LEU A 251 -3.85 -5.78 -10.03
C LEU A 251 -4.07 -5.10 -11.39
N PHE A 252 -3.24 -4.12 -11.74
CA PHE A 252 -3.45 -3.29 -12.94
C PHE A 252 -2.82 -3.85 -14.22
N TYR A 253 -1.88 -4.78 -14.11
CA TYR A 253 -1.21 -5.40 -15.25
C TYR A 253 -1.72 -6.82 -15.52
N GLN A 254 -1.68 -7.69 -14.50
CA GLN A 254 -2.02 -9.11 -14.66
C GLN A 254 -3.52 -9.32 -14.84
N LEU A 255 -4.33 -8.64 -14.04
CA LEU A 255 -5.77 -8.87 -14.02
C LEU A 255 -6.43 -8.52 -15.37
N PRO A 256 -6.20 -7.34 -15.98
CA PRO A 256 -6.71 -6.99 -17.31
C PRO A 256 -5.92 -7.65 -18.46
N LYS A 257 -4.95 -8.52 -18.17
CA LYS A 257 -4.06 -9.18 -19.14
C LYS A 257 -3.36 -8.20 -20.07
N ASN A 258 -3.02 -7.02 -19.55
CA ASN A 258 -2.38 -5.94 -20.31
C ASN A 258 -3.11 -5.62 -21.64
N SER A 259 -4.44 -5.74 -21.68
CA SER A 259 -5.24 -5.44 -22.88
C SER A 259 -5.20 -3.95 -23.20
N GLY A 260 -4.77 -3.60 -24.42
CA GLY A 260 -4.70 -2.21 -24.90
C GLY A 260 -6.06 -1.51 -24.91
N ALA A 261 -7.15 -2.24 -25.18
CA ALA A 261 -8.51 -1.71 -25.16
C ALA A 261 -8.93 -1.19 -23.78
N LEU A 262 -8.30 -1.70 -22.71
CA LEU A 262 -8.61 -1.33 -21.33
C LEU A 262 -7.72 -0.21 -20.78
N TYR A 263 -6.69 0.24 -21.49
CA TYR A 263 -5.77 1.29 -21.02
C TYR A 263 -6.45 2.57 -20.54
N PRO A 264 -7.55 3.06 -21.13
CA PRO A 264 -8.23 4.25 -20.60
C PRO A 264 -8.60 4.17 -19.13
N VAL A 265 -8.78 2.95 -18.57
CA VAL A 265 -9.20 2.73 -17.18
C VAL A 265 -8.22 1.87 -16.37
N THR A 266 -7.27 1.18 -16.99
CA THR A 266 -6.30 0.31 -16.29
C THR A 266 -4.88 0.83 -16.34
N ASN A 267 -4.60 1.85 -17.18
CA ASN A 267 -3.28 2.44 -17.26
C ASN A 267 -3.03 3.34 -16.05
N VAL A 268 -2.07 2.95 -15.23
CA VAL A 268 -1.58 3.67 -14.06
C VAL A 268 -0.09 3.94 -14.22
N ILE A 269 0.49 4.81 -13.40
CA ILE A 269 1.91 5.19 -13.52
C ILE A 269 2.81 3.96 -13.56
N ASP A 270 2.62 3.00 -12.66
CA ASP A 270 3.47 1.79 -12.56
C ASP A 270 3.40 0.91 -13.82
N THR A 271 2.20 0.70 -14.39
CA THR A 271 2.05 -0.11 -15.60
C THR A 271 2.56 0.60 -16.86
N TYR A 272 2.41 1.92 -16.93
CA TYR A 272 2.96 2.74 -18.02
C TYR A 272 4.47 2.69 -18.03
N VAL A 273 5.09 2.92 -16.87
CA VAL A 273 6.54 2.88 -16.69
C VAL A 273 7.11 1.49 -16.98
N TYR A 274 6.44 0.43 -16.53
CA TYR A 274 6.86 -0.93 -16.83
C TYR A 274 6.86 -1.22 -18.32
N ARG A 275 5.83 -0.80 -19.05
CA ARG A 275 5.81 -0.94 -20.53
C ARG A 275 6.90 -0.09 -21.20
N GLY A 276 7.15 1.11 -20.71
CA GLY A 276 8.27 1.95 -21.19
C GLY A 276 9.61 1.26 -20.98
N LEU A 277 9.80 0.59 -19.86
CA LEU A 277 11.02 -0.15 -19.57
C LEU A 277 11.15 -1.40 -20.46
N THR A 278 10.09 -2.22 -20.55
CA THR A 278 10.16 -3.53 -21.25
C THR A 278 10.10 -3.41 -22.76
N ASN A 279 9.33 -2.47 -23.29
CA ASN A 279 9.13 -2.32 -24.74
C ASN A 279 10.12 -1.34 -25.37
N LEU A 280 10.51 -0.29 -24.65
CA LEU A 280 11.38 0.78 -25.16
C LEU A 280 12.77 0.77 -24.54
N GLY A 281 13.03 -0.04 -23.51
CA GLY A 281 14.30 -0.05 -22.77
C GLY A 281 14.61 1.26 -22.02
N ASN A 282 13.60 2.09 -21.77
CA ASN A 282 13.77 3.42 -21.18
C ASN A 282 13.96 3.36 -19.65
N ILE A 283 15.21 3.09 -19.25
CA ILE A 283 15.59 2.99 -17.82
C ILE A 283 15.53 4.37 -17.14
N GLY A 284 15.90 5.45 -17.87
CA GLY A 284 15.83 6.81 -17.34
C GLY A 284 14.42 7.21 -16.91
N MET A 285 13.42 6.97 -17.76
CA MET A 285 12.01 7.22 -17.47
C MET A 285 11.51 6.41 -16.26
N SER A 286 11.91 5.13 -16.18
CA SER A 286 11.51 4.27 -15.05
C SER A 286 12.09 4.77 -13.73
N SER A 287 13.35 5.20 -13.74
CA SER A 287 14.02 5.78 -12.56
C SER A 287 13.40 7.13 -12.18
N ALA A 288 13.07 7.97 -13.15
CA ALA A 288 12.40 9.24 -12.94
C ALA A 288 11.01 9.06 -12.31
N ALA A 289 10.24 8.08 -12.77
CA ALA A 289 8.94 7.76 -12.20
C ALA A 289 9.05 7.27 -10.75
N ALA A 290 9.99 6.37 -10.45
CA ALA A 290 10.21 5.87 -9.10
C ALA A 290 10.62 7.01 -8.14
N LEU A 291 11.47 7.94 -8.60
CA LEU A 291 11.85 9.12 -7.83
C LEU A 291 10.64 10.05 -7.60
N TYR A 292 9.88 10.35 -8.65
CA TYR A 292 8.67 11.17 -8.57
C TYR A 292 7.66 10.59 -7.57
N GLN A 293 7.33 9.29 -7.69
CA GLN A 293 6.41 8.61 -6.77
C GLN A 293 6.90 8.67 -5.32
N SER A 294 8.20 8.49 -5.10
CA SER A 294 8.80 8.54 -3.76
C SER A 294 8.79 9.95 -3.18
N PHE A 295 9.08 10.96 -3.99
CA PHE A 295 9.08 12.36 -3.57
C PHE A 295 7.67 12.86 -3.25
N VAL A 296 6.71 12.59 -4.12
CA VAL A 296 5.30 12.95 -3.87
C VAL A 296 4.74 12.19 -2.67
N GLY A 297 5.07 10.90 -2.54
CA GLY A 297 4.69 10.10 -1.38
C GLY A 297 5.21 10.69 -0.07
N LEU A 298 6.47 11.14 -0.05
CA LEU A 298 7.05 11.81 1.12
C LEU A 298 6.29 13.10 1.47
N ILE A 299 6.02 13.96 0.48
CA ILE A 299 5.25 15.19 0.70
C ILE A 299 3.86 14.87 1.26
N LEU A 300 3.19 13.87 0.72
CA LEU A 300 1.87 13.45 1.17
C LEU A 300 1.88 12.90 2.60
N ILE A 301 2.87 12.08 2.96
CA ILE A 301 3.02 11.59 4.34
C ILE A 301 3.22 12.75 5.30
N LEU A 302 4.18 13.63 5.02
CA LEU A 302 4.49 14.78 5.87
C LEU A 302 3.29 15.72 5.99
N GLY A 303 2.64 16.03 4.87
CA GLY A 303 1.47 16.89 4.84
C GLY A 303 0.29 16.30 5.60
N THR A 304 -0.01 15.02 5.38
CA THR A 304 -1.11 14.32 6.07
C THR A 304 -0.82 14.23 7.57
N ASN A 305 0.42 13.90 7.96
CA ASN A 305 0.79 13.86 9.37
C ASN A 305 0.69 15.24 10.04
N ALA A 306 1.10 16.31 9.34
CA ALA A 306 0.95 17.69 9.84
C ALA A 306 -0.52 18.10 10.03
N ILE A 307 -1.42 17.64 9.14
CA ILE A 307 -2.87 17.86 9.29
C ILE A 307 -3.39 17.07 10.49
N VAL A 308 -3.03 15.79 10.61
CA VAL A 308 -3.43 14.96 11.76
C VAL A 308 -2.94 15.58 13.06
N LYS A 309 -1.69 16.03 13.14
CA LYS A 309 -1.13 16.66 14.32
C LYS A 309 -1.90 17.91 14.77
N LYS A 310 -2.47 18.68 13.84
CA LYS A 310 -3.32 19.84 14.18
C LYS A 310 -4.70 19.46 14.69
N VAL A 311 -5.24 18.32 14.28
CA VAL A 311 -6.59 17.86 14.63
C VAL A 311 -6.57 16.95 15.86
N ASP A 312 -5.51 16.14 16.01
CA ASP A 312 -5.37 15.12 17.02
C ASP A 312 -3.88 14.82 17.25
N GLU A 313 -3.25 15.64 18.10
CA GLU A 313 -1.79 15.59 18.33
C GLU A 313 -1.33 14.25 18.88
N GLU A 314 -2.14 13.60 19.74
CA GLU A 314 -1.81 12.32 20.37
C GLU A 314 -1.73 11.17 19.36
N ASN A 315 -2.41 11.27 18.25
CA ASN A 315 -2.48 10.22 17.21
C ASN A 315 -1.62 10.54 15.98
N ALA A 316 -0.82 11.62 16.02
CA ALA A 316 0.15 11.89 14.95
C ALA A 316 1.25 10.81 14.92
N PHE A 317 1.75 10.51 13.71
CA PHE A 317 2.75 9.44 13.54
C PHE A 317 4.15 9.87 14.02
N PHE A 318 4.48 11.17 13.87
CA PHE A 318 5.74 11.80 14.32
C PHE A 318 5.61 13.31 14.45
#